data_e7d1a7c75cea9496a9431ab49bd6c780
#
_entry.id   e7d1a7c75cea9496a9431ab49bd6c780
#
_cell.length_a   1.000
_cell.length_b   1.000
_cell.length_c   1.000
_cell.angle_alpha   90.00
_cell.angle_beta   90.00
_cell.angle_gamma   90.00
#
_symmetry.space_group_name_H-M   'P 1'
#
loop_
_entity.id
_entity.type
_entity.pdbx_description
1 polymer ?
#
loop_
_entity_poly.entity_id
_entity_poly.type
_entity_poly.pdbx_seq_one_letter_code
_entity_poly.pdbx_strand_id
1 'polypeptide(L)'
;MLGPKSYRKQLLDLGIEGMEIDVSTIDDAMNTLNELNEKEKILKKIRYNIRGDIRKIRLEYVTKLKQIDKINNNKKKGLFSRKKSVSKITQEKKVLIKEKNLTIATYDVVENTIDDYLDQIENSKYYIKHSIERRVGN
;
A
#
# COMPACT_ATOMS: atom_id res chain seq x y z
N MET A 1 -5.29 3.86 -11.96
CA MET A 1 -4.51 3.65 -10.72
C MET A 1 -4.91 4.70 -9.69
N LEU A 2 -5.37 4.27 -8.52
CA LEU A 2 -5.67 5.19 -7.42
C LEU A 2 -4.36 5.64 -6.77
N GLY A 3 -4.30 6.88 -6.29
CA GLY A 3 -3.11 7.36 -5.61
C GLY A 3 -3.12 7.06 -4.11
N PRO A 4 -1.97 7.26 -3.41
CA PRO A 4 -1.89 7.06 -1.96
C PRO A 4 -2.92 7.86 -1.17
N LYS A 5 -3.22 9.07 -1.63
CA LYS A 5 -4.21 9.96 -1.01
C LYS A 5 -5.61 9.35 -1.02
N SER A 6 -5.99 8.70 -2.13
CA SER A 6 -7.28 8.02 -2.26
C SER A 6 -7.37 6.83 -1.31
N TYR A 7 -6.31 6.05 -1.19
CA TYR A 7 -6.26 4.93 -0.25
C TYR A 7 -6.31 5.38 1.21
N ARG A 8 -5.64 6.49 1.55
CA ARG A 8 -5.73 7.08 2.90
C ARG A 8 -7.16 7.45 3.25
N LYS A 9 -7.88 8.03 2.29
CA LYS A 9 -9.30 8.37 2.48
C LYS A 9 -10.15 7.12 2.72
N GLN A 10 -9.92 6.06 1.96
CA GLN A 10 -10.61 4.80 2.16
C GLN A 10 -10.35 4.22 3.55
N LEU A 11 -9.11 4.32 4.05
CA LEU A 11 -8.76 3.86 5.39
C LEU A 11 -9.46 4.66 6.48
N LEU A 12 -9.51 5.98 6.34
CA LEU A 12 -10.22 6.85 7.28
C LEU A 12 -11.72 6.55 7.30
N ASP A 13 -12.30 6.28 6.15
CA ASP A 13 -13.73 5.97 6.02
C ASP A 13 -14.12 4.65 6.70
N LEU A 14 -13.16 3.75 6.93
CA LEU A 14 -13.41 2.51 7.69
C LEU A 14 -13.65 2.78 9.18
N GLY A 15 -13.18 3.89 9.71
CA GLY A 15 -13.42 4.29 11.10
C GLY A 15 -12.85 3.33 12.15
N ILE A 16 -11.73 2.66 11.87
CA ILE A 16 -11.15 1.66 12.77
C ILE A 16 -10.68 2.28 14.08
N GLU A 17 -10.06 3.46 14.02
CA GLU A 17 -9.54 4.13 15.23
C GLU A 17 -10.64 4.57 16.19
N GLY A 18 -11.81 4.96 15.66
CA GLY A 18 -12.95 5.36 16.45
C GLY A 18 -13.94 4.26 16.76
N MET A 19 -13.63 3.03 16.42
CA MET A 19 -14.54 1.90 16.58
C MET A 19 -14.65 1.48 18.04
N GLU A 20 -15.90 1.39 18.54
CA GLU A 20 -16.18 0.87 19.88
C GLU A 20 -16.19 -0.65 19.88
N ILE A 21 -15.56 -1.24 20.88
CA ILE A 21 -15.56 -2.69 21.09
C ILE A 21 -16.62 -3.00 22.15
N ASP A 22 -17.81 -3.35 21.68
CA ASP A 22 -18.94 -3.67 22.57
C ASP A 22 -18.98 -5.15 22.86
N VAL A 23 -18.76 -5.51 24.11
CA VAL A 23 -18.86 -6.87 24.66
C VAL A 23 -19.86 -6.96 25.80
N SER A 24 -20.82 -6.03 25.85
CA SER A 24 -21.85 -5.95 26.90
C SER A 24 -22.70 -7.22 26.99
N THR A 25 -23.05 -7.78 25.83
CA THR A 25 -23.77 -9.07 25.74
C THR A 25 -23.01 -9.97 24.75
N ILE A 26 -23.35 -11.26 24.74
CA ILE A 26 -22.76 -12.19 23.75
C ILE A 26 -23.16 -11.78 22.35
N ASP A 27 -24.40 -11.35 22.13
CA ASP A 27 -24.88 -10.90 20.84
C ASP A 27 -24.11 -9.64 20.37
N ASP A 28 -23.90 -8.66 21.25
CA ASP A 28 -23.10 -7.46 20.94
C ASP A 28 -21.67 -7.82 20.63
N ALA A 29 -21.06 -8.74 21.37
CA ALA A 29 -19.71 -9.23 21.13
C ALA A 29 -19.61 -9.93 19.76
N MET A 30 -20.56 -10.75 19.40
CA MET A 30 -20.60 -11.43 18.09
C MET A 30 -20.79 -10.45 16.96
N ASN A 31 -21.64 -9.45 17.12
CA ASN A 31 -21.85 -8.40 16.11
C ASN A 31 -20.58 -7.57 15.90
N THR A 32 -19.87 -7.20 16.97
CA THR A 32 -18.62 -6.49 16.89
C THR A 32 -17.55 -7.34 16.20
N LEU A 33 -17.48 -8.63 16.52
CA LEU A 33 -16.55 -9.56 15.87
C LEU A 33 -16.82 -9.64 14.35
N ASN A 34 -18.08 -9.72 13.94
CA ASN A 34 -18.46 -9.75 12.53
C ASN A 34 -18.07 -8.44 11.81
N GLU A 35 -18.28 -7.31 12.45
CA GLU A 35 -17.89 -6.00 11.92
C GLU A 35 -16.36 -5.92 11.73
N LEU A 36 -15.60 -6.40 12.70
CA LEU A 36 -14.14 -6.47 12.59
C LEU A 36 -13.68 -7.37 11.45
N ASN A 37 -14.32 -8.52 11.27
CA ASN A 37 -14.02 -9.43 10.18
C ASN A 37 -14.27 -8.79 8.80
N GLU A 38 -15.36 -8.03 8.66
CA GLU A 38 -15.64 -7.31 7.42
C GLU A 38 -14.62 -6.20 7.14
N LYS A 39 -14.24 -5.44 8.15
CA LYS A 39 -13.20 -4.40 8.02
C LYS A 39 -11.85 -5.00 7.68
N GLU A 40 -11.51 -6.15 8.26
CA GLU A 40 -10.28 -6.89 7.93
C GLU A 40 -10.23 -7.27 6.44
N LYS A 41 -11.34 -7.77 5.90
CA LYS A 41 -11.43 -8.11 4.47
C LYS A 41 -11.21 -6.90 3.58
N ILE A 42 -11.80 -5.76 3.94
CA ILE A 42 -11.65 -4.52 3.18
C ILE A 42 -10.20 -4.04 3.23
N LEU A 43 -9.55 -4.08 4.39
CA LEU A 43 -8.15 -3.72 4.55
C LEU A 43 -7.22 -4.59 3.68
N LYS A 44 -7.44 -5.90 3.67
CA LYS A 44 -6.66 -6.83 2.84
C LYS A 44 -6.85 -6.57 1.35
N LYS A 45 -8.06 -6.19 0.93
CA LYS A 45 -8.34 -5.82 -0.44
C LYS A 45 -7.62 -4.52 -0.84
N ILE A 46 -7.65 -3.52 0.02
CA ILE A 46 -6.92 -2.26 -0.20
C ILE A 46 -5.42 -2.53 -0.34
N ARG A 47 -4.86 -3.35 0.57
CA ARG A 47 -3.44 -3.74 0.51
C ARG A 47 -3.10 -4.44 -0.80
N TYR A 48 -3.95 -5.35 -1.26
CA TYR A 48 -3.78 -6.03 -2.55
C TYR A 48 -3.74 -5.01 -3.71
N ASN A 49 -4.64 -4.04 -3.70
CA ASN A 49 -4.70 -2.99 -4.73
C ASN A 49 -3.44 -2.10 -4.71
N ILE A 50 -2.97 -1.72 -3.52
CA ILE A 50 -1.73 -0.95 -3.34
C ILE A 50 -0.54 -1.71 -3.91
N ARG A 51 -0.41 -2.98 -3.61
CA ARG A 51 0.68 -3.82 -4.14
C ARG A 51 0.62 -3.94 -5.65
N GLY A 52 -0.58 -4.00 -6.21
CA GLY A 52 -0.79 -3.96 -7.66
C GLY A 52 -0.31 -2.64 -8.26
N ASP A 53 -0.62 -1.52 -7.63
CA ASP A 53 -0.18 -0.20 -8.07
C ASP A 53 1.35 -0.07 -8.00
N ILE A 54 1.97 -0.54 -6.93
CA ILE A 54 3.43 -0.54 -6.78
C ILE A 54 4.09 -1.35 -7.90
N ARG A 55 3.55 -2.53 -8.24
CA ARG A 55 4.07 -3.33 -9.36
C ARG A 55 3.98 -2.57 -10.68
N LYS A 56 2.88 -1.89 -10.94
CA LYS A 56 2.70 -1.06 -12.15
C LYS A 56 3.71 0.08 -12.20
N ILE A 57 3.94 0.75 -11.08
CA ILE A 57 4.93 1.83 -10.96
C ILE A 57 6.33 1.31 -11.28
N ARG A 58 6.72 0.19 -10.69
CA ARG A 58 8.02 -0.43 -10.95
C ARG A 58 8.21 -0.77 -12.43
N LEU A 59 7.19 -1.35 -13.05
CA LEU A 59 7.22 -1.69 -14.46
C LEU A 59 7.34 -0.45 -15.35
N GLU A 60 6.59 0.60 -15.02
CA GLU A 60 6.62 1.88 -15.73
C GLU A 60 8.01 2.50 -15.71
N TYR A 61 8.70 2.50 -14.57
CA TYR A 61 10.06 3.02 -14.45
C TYR A 61 11.10 2.13 -15.14
N VAL A 62 10.92 0.81 -15.14
CA VAL A 62 11.75 -0.10 -15.95
C VAL A 62 11.66 0.28 -17.42
N THR A 63 10.44 0.56 -17.91
CA THR A 63 10.21 1.00 -19.29
C THR A 63 10.89 2.34 -19.57
N LYS A 64 10.77 3.31 -18.65
CA LYS A 64 11.41 4.62 -18.78
C LYS A 64 12.94 4.51 -18.83
N LEU A 65 13.53 3.66 -17.99
CA LEU A 65 14.98 3.42 -17.98
C LEU A 65 15.46 2.78 -19.30
N LYS A 66 14.71 1.83 -19.81
CA LYS A 66 15.00 1.21 -21.12
C LYS A 66 14.89 2.20 -22.27
N GLN A 67 13.94 3.13 -22.20
CA GLN A 67 13.79 4.18 -23.20
C GLN A 67 15.01 5.11 -23.26
N ILE A 68 15.61 5.44 -22.11
CA ILE A 68 16.82 6.24 -22.05
C ILE A 68 17.95 5.53 -22.81
N ASP A 69 18.16 4.24 -22.56
CA ASP A 69 19.17 3.44 -23.27
C ASP A 69 18.89 3.36 -24.76
N LYS A 70 17.63 3.13 -25.15
CA LYS A 70 17.20 3.02 -26.54
C LYS A 70 17.43 4.32 -27.30
N ILE A 71 17.05 5.47 -26.74
CA ILE A 71 17.23 6.78 -27.35
C ILE A 71 18.72 7.06 -27.54
N ASN A 72 19.56 6.78 -26.55
CA ASN A 72 20.99 7.00 -26.63
C ASN A 72 21.67 6.07 -27.64
N ASN A 73 21.22 4.82 -27.73
CA ASN A 73 21.72 3.87 -28.74
C ASN A 73 21.36 4.31 -30.17
N ASN A 74 20.12 4.82 -30.37
CA ASN A 74 19.69 5.32 -31.68
C ASN A 74 20.46 6.58 -32.10
N LYS A 75 20.81 7.46 -31.15
CA LYS A 75 21.65 8.64 -31.41
C LYS A 75 23.09 8.29 -31.86
N LYS A 76 23.58 7.09 -31.54
CA LYS A 76 24.88 6.60 -31.99
C LYS A 76 24.98 6.38 -33.51
N LYS A 77 23.87 6.27 -34.20
CA LYS A 77 23.78 5.97 -35.64
C LYS A 77 23.70 7.21 -36.53
N GLY A 78 23.53 8.41 -35.96
CA GLY A 78 23.40 9.64 -36.71
C GLY A 78 24.75 10.42 -36.78
N LEU A 79 25.15 10.82 -37.97
CA LEU A 79 26.38 11.58 -38.20
C LEU A 79 26.45 12.93 -37.49
N PHE A 80 25.30 13.50 -37.13
CA PHE A 80 25.18 14.83 -36.50
C PHE A 80 24.59 14.82 -35.11
N SER A 81 24.23 13.65 -34.55
CA SER A 81 23.67 13.59 -33.22
C SER A 81 24.75 13.61 -32.16
N ARG A 82 24.69 14.60 -31.27
CA ARG A 82 25.57 14.66 -30.11
C ARG A 82 25.15 13.56 -29.14
N LYS A 83 26.05 12.65 -28.85
CA LYS A 83 25.85 11.67 -27.77
C LYS A 83 25.84 12.42 -26.46
N LYS A 84 24.85 12.13 -25.61
CA LYS A 84 24.94 12.48 -24.19
C LYS A 84 26.15 11.79 -23.61
N SER A 85 26.89 12.46 -22.76
CA SER A 85 28.00 11.84 -22.02
C SER A 85 27.46 10.71 -21.14
N VAL A 86 28.30 9.71 -20.87
CA VAL A 86 27.96 8.63 -19.93
C VAL A 86 27.56 9.20 -18.57
N SER A 87 28.21 10.27 -18.14
CA SER A 87 27.88 10.99 -16.90
C SER A 87 26.45 11.52 -16.91
N LYS A 88 25.98 12.13 -18.01
CA LYS A 88 24.63 12.66 -18.16
C LYS A 88 23.57 11.53 -18.13
N ILE A 89 23.83 10.44 -18.85
CA ILE A 89 22.95 9.28 -18.89
C ILE A 89 22.79 8.68 -17.48
N THR A 90 23.89 8.52 -16.78
CA THR A 90 23.91 8.02 -15.41
C THR A 90 23.11 8.93 -14.48
N GLN A 91 23.25 10.26 -14.65
CA GLN A 91 22.52 11.23 -13.86
C GLN A 91 21.02 11.17 -14.13
N GLU A 92 20.59 11.05 -15.38
CA GLU A 92 19.18 10.90 -15.75
C GLU A 92 18.57 9.63 -15.13
N LYS A 93 19.30 8.52 -15.18
CA LYS A 93 18.86 7.26 -14.55
C LYS A 93 18.73 7.38 -13.04
N LYS A 94 19.68 8.04 -12.39
CA LYS A 94 19.64 8.29 -10.93
C LYS A 94 18.41 9.12 -10.54
N VAL A 95 18.09 10.15 -11.31
CA VAL A 95 16.91 10.98 -11.08
C VAL A 95 15.64 10.14 -11.16
N LEU A 96 15.50 9.30 -12.19
CA LEU A 96 14.34 8.41 -12.34
C LEU A 96 14.23 7.41 -11.19
N ILE A 97 15.33 6.81 -10.77
CA ILE A 97 15.34 5.85 -9.64
C ILE A 97 14.92 6.54 -8.36
N LYS A 98 15.41 7.75 -8.11
CA LYS A 98 15.04 8.55 -6.94
C LYS A 98 13.52 8.87 -6.96
N GLU A 99 13.01 9.30 -8.10
CA GLU A 99 11.58 9.57 -8.31
C GLU A 99 10.73 8.32 -8.03
N LYS A 100 11.14 7.17 -8.59
CA LYS A 100 10.48 5.89 -8.35
C LYS A 100 10.43 5.57 -6.84
N ASN A 101 11.57 5.67 -6.18
CA ASN A 101 11.67 5.33 -4.75
C ASN A 101 10.82 6.26 -3.89
N LEU A 102 10.77 7.55 -4.19
CA LEU A 102 9.91 8.51 -3.50
C LEU A 102 8.44 8.20 -3.71
N THR A 103 8.05 7.87 -4.94
CA THR A 103 6.66 7.51 -5.26
C THR A 103 6.24 6.24 -4.51
N ILE A 104 7.07 5.20 -4.54
CA ILE A 104 6.79 3.95 -3.82
C ILE A 104 6.74 4.18 -2.31
N ALA A 105 7.61 5.03 -1.77
CA ALA A 105 7.62 5.34 -0.33
C ALA A 105 6.29 5.93 0.14
N THR A 106 5.58 6.70 -0.69
CA THR A 106 4.26 7.22 -0.33
C THR A 106 3.21 6.13 -0.18
N TYR A 107 3.31 5.07 -0.98
CA TYR A 107 2.46 3.89 -0.84
C TYR A 107 2.84 3.05 0.38
N ASP A 108 4.13 2.94 0.68
CA ASP A 108 4.61 2.18 1.85
C ASP A 108 4.07 2.76 3.17
N VAL A 109 3.96 4.08 3.26
CA VAL A 109 3.35 4.75 4.44
C VAL A 109 1.90 4.30 4.62
N VAL A 110 1.14 4.18 3.54
CA VAL A 110 -0.25 3.71 3.59
C VAL A 110 -0.31 2.23 3.97
N GLU A 111 0.58 1.40 3.42
CA GLU A 111 0.67 -0.02 3.81
C GLU A 111 0.97 -0.20 5.28
N ASN A 112 1.87 0.61 5.84
CA ASN A 112 2.19 0.57 7.27
C ASN A 112 0.95 0.88 8.12
N THR A 113 0.13 1.83 7.70
CA THR A 113 -1.14 2.14 8.38
C THR A 113 -2.09 0.94 8.33
N ILE A 114 -2.17 0.25 7.19
CA ILE A 114 -2.97 -0.97 7.05
C ILE A 114 -2.49 -2.05 8.01
N ASP A 115 -1.18 -2.26 8.11
CA ASP A 115 -0.59 -3.25 9.00
C ASP A 115 -0.92 -2.93 10.46
N ASP A 116 -0.85 -1.66 10.85
CA ASP A 116 -1.22 -1.22 12.20
C ASP A 116 -2.71 -1.48 12.48
N TYR A 117 -3.58 -1.21 11.52
CA TYR A 117 -5.01 -1.46 11.66
C TYR A 117 -5.33 -2.95 11.73
N LEU A 118 -4.63 -3.79 10.94
CA LEU A 118 -4.79 -5.24 11.02
C LEU A 118 -4.36 -5.78 12.37
N ASP A 119 -3.28 -5.25 12.94
CA ASP A 119 -2.84 -5.63 14.30
C ASP A 119 -3.87 -5.22 15.35
N GLN A 120 -4.43 -4.02 15.27
CA GLN A 120 -5.50 -3.57 16.16
C GLN A 120 -6.72 -4.48 16.07
N ILE A 121 -7.14 -4.85 14.85
CA ILE A 121 -8.27 -5.75 14.64
C ILE A 121 -7.99 -7.12 15.25
N GLU A 122 -6.82 -7.67 15.05
CA GLU A 122 -6.45 -8.97 15.59
C GLU A 122 -6.47 -8.97 17.11
N ASN A 123 -5.92 -7.93 17.73
CA ASN A 123 -5.94 -7.77 19.17
C ASN A 123 -7.37 -7.61 19.72
N SER A 124 -8.19 -6.84 19.03
CA SER A 124 -9.60 -6.66 19.39
C SER A 124 -10.40 -7.96 19.26
N LYS A 125 -10.17 -8.71 18.19
CA LYS A 125 -10.79 -10.02 17.98
C LYS A 125 -10.42 -11.02 19.08
N TYR A 126 -9.16 -11.03 19.46
CA TYR A 126 -8.67 -11.87 20.57
C TYR A 126 -9.40 -11.52 21.87
N TYR A 127 -9.47 -10.23 22.20
CA TYR A 127 -10.18 -9.74 23.38
C TYR A 127 -11.66 -10.16 23.38
N ILE A 128 -12.34 -10.00 22.25
CA ILE A 128 -13.75 -10.34 22.11
C ILE A 128 -13.97 -11.84 22.27
N LYS A 129 -13.18 -12.66 21.58
CA LYS A 129 -13.26 -14.13 21.67
C LYS A 129 -13.04 -14.61 23.09
N HIS A 130 -12.08 -14.05 23.78
CA HIS A 130 -11.77 -14.38 25.18
C HIS A 130 -12.93 -13.98 26.11
N SER A 131 -13.54 -12.82 25.87
CA SER A 131 -14.71 -12.35 26.59
C SER A 131 -15.92 -13.30 26.40
N ILE A 132 -16.15 -13.78 25.20
CA ILE A 132 -17.21 -14.74 24.89
C ILE A 132 -16.94 -16.06 25.60
N GLU A 133 -15.72 -16.58 25.51
CA GLU A 133 -15.32 -17.84 26.16
C GLU A 133 -15.55 -17.79 27.68
N ARG A 134 -15.22 -16.69 28.32
CA ARG A 134 -15.45 -16.52 29.77
C ARG A 134 -16.91 -16.58 30.14
N ARG A 135 -17.78 -16.03 29.30
CA ARG A 135 -19.23 -16.04 29.54
C ARG A 135 -19.87 -17.40 29.30
N VAL A 136 -19.39 -18.12 28.28
CA VAL A 136 -19.89 -19.46 27.93
C VAL A 136 -19.32 -20.53 28.85
N GLY A 137 -18.09 -20.38 29.32
CA GLY A 137 -17.40 -21.32 30.19
C GLY A 137 -17.87 -21.32 31.65
N ASN A 138 -18.70 -20.35 32.03
CA ASN A 138 -19.31 -20.27 33.34
C ASN A 138 -20.77 -20.76 33.31
#